data_53dccd2ff59d5dd84bdd9821acf3bce7
#
_entry.id   53dccd2ff59d5dd84bdd9821acf3bce7
#
_cell.length_a   1.000
_cell.length_b   1.000
_cell.length_c   1.000
_cell.angle_alpha   90.00
_cell.angle_beta   90.00
_cell.angle_gamma   90.00
#
_symmetry.space_group_name_H-M   'P 1'
#
loop_
_entity.id
_entity.type
_entity.pdbx_description
1 polymer ?
#
loop_
_entity_poly.entity_id
_entity_poly.type
_entity_poly.pdbx_seq_one_letter_code
_entity_poly.pdbx_strand_id
1 'polypeptide(L)'
;MIELRHVTKRYGAVEALHDVSFRAPEGQIVGLLGQNGAGKSTTLNILTGYLPEKPPLYDEMTVRAYLRFVCELKEVQKSAIAAHVEDIIRTCGLSEVAHRLIGHLSKGYRQRVGVAQSLCGNPKVLVLDEPTVGLDPRQVVEIRALIADLGKTHTVIFSSHLLSEIQQLCQRVLILNRGHLEYEADMQELAETGETLRLRASIAMREKQLIPALRSLPCVRRVKALPTRTIEVSEVLLECDASAVPDAQTQLFRLLCGLDAPIRMLVEEHDSLETVFLRATDEGTKVPS
;
A
#
# COMPACT_ATOMS: atom_id res chain seq x y z
N MET A 1 15.84 10.90 -3.14
CA MET A 1 15.43 9.97 -4.22
C MET A 1 16.25 8.69 -4.11
N ILE A 2 15.60 7.54 -4.19
CA ILE A 2 16.21 6.20 -4.30
C ILE A 2 15.90 5.65 -5.68
N GLU A 3 16.87 4.97 -6.27
CA GLU A 3 16.70 4.28 -7.54
C GLU A 3 17.38 2.91 -7.46
N LEU A 4 16.64 1.86 -7.77
CA LEU A 4 17.18 0.54 -8.08
C LEU A 4 17.19 0.40 -9.60
N ARG A 5 18.29 -0.16 -10.14
CA ARG A 5 18.42 -0.42 -11.58
C ARG A 5 18.92 -1.83 -11.80
N HIS A 6 18.11 -2.63 -12.49
CA HIS A 6 18.47 -3.98 -12.94
C HIS A 6 19.02 -4.86 -11.80
N VAL A 7 18.36 -4.84 -10.62
CA VAL A 7 18.83 -5.56 -9.44
C VAL A 7 18.37 -7.02 -9.50
N THR A 8 19.34 -7.92 -9.60
CA THR A 8 19.14 -9.36 -9.45
C THR A 8 19.83 -9.84 -8.20
N LYS A 9 19.17 -10.63 -7.35
CA LYS A 9 19.72 -11.17 -6.11
C LYS A 9 19.51 -12.67 -5.99
N ARG A 10 20.58 -13.39 -5.71
CA ARG A 10 20.57 -14.83 -5.52
C ARG A 10 21.01 -15.22 -4.11
N TYR A 11 20.38 -16.26 -3.56
CA TYR A 11 20.79 -16.95 -2.35
C TYR A 11 21.03 -18.43 -2.69
N GLY A 12 22.30 -18.78 -2.89
CA GLY A 12 22.65 -20.10 -3.42
C GLY A 12 22.04 -20.34 -4.81
N ALA A 13 21.23 -21.39 -4.94
CA ALA A 13 20.54 -21.73 -6.20
C ALA A 13 19.23 -20.97 -6.41
N VAL A 14 18.72 -20.25 -5.39
CA VAL A 14 17.44 -19.53 -5.46
C VAL A 14 17.69 -18.09 -5.86
N GLU A 15 17.08 -17.67 -6.96
CA GLU A 15 17.05 -16.27 -7.38
C GLU A 15 15.82 -15.60 -6.73
N ALA A 16 16.08 -14.69 -5.80
CA ALA A 16 15.07 -14.04 -4.99
C ALA A 16 14.57 -12.73 -5.60
N LEU A 17 15.37 -12.10 -6.47
CA LEU A 17 14.98 -10.93 -7.27
C LEU A 17 15.49 -11.11 -8.70
N HIS A 18 14.66 -10.75 -9.67
CA HIS A 18 14.91 -10.86 -11.10
C HIS A 18 14.78 -9.48 -11.75
N ASP A 19 15.91 -8.85 -12.06
CA ASP A 19 15.97 -7.59 -12.83
C ASP A 19 15.04 -6.46 -12.34
N VAL A 20 14.96 -6.29 -11.01
CA VAL A 20 14.06 -5.32 -10.38
C VAL A 20 14.61 -3.91 -10.54
N SER A 21 13.78 -3.03 -11.12
CA SER A 21 14.08 -1.61 -11.28
C SER A 21 12.89 -0.78 -10.82
N PHE A 22 13.13 0.22 -9.96
CA PHE A 22 12.10 1.19 -9.56
C PHE A 22 12.72 2.47 -9.02
N ARG A 23 11.91 3.52 -8.88
CA ARG A 23 12.29 4.79 -8.26
C ARG A 23 11.37 5.14 -7.11
N ALA A 24 11.96 5.56 -5.98
CA ALA A 24 11.26 6.15 -4.86
C ALA A 24 11.62 7.65 -4.79
N PRO A 25 10.70 8.55 -5.14
CA PRO A 25 10.90 9.99 -5.06
C PRO A 25 11.17 10.45 -3.62
N GLU A 26 11.84 11.58 -3.47
CA GLU A 26 12.12 12.16 -2.17
C GLU A 26 10.84 12.68 -1.50
N GLY A 27 10.66 12.40 -0.21
CA GLY A 27 9.51 12.85 0.56
C GLY A 27 8.21 12.09 0.28
N GLN A 28 8.28 10.91 -0.33
CA GLN A 28 7.12 10.05 -0.55
C GLN A 28 7.16 8.81 0.33
N ILE A 29 5.97 8.30 0.65
CA ILE A 29 5.79 6.97 1.24
C ILE A 29 5.50 6.00 0.10
N VAL A 30 6.41 5.04 -0.11
CA VAL A 30 6.31 4.02 -1.15
C VAL A 30 5.99 2.69 -0.49
N GLY A 31 4.90 2.07 -0.89
CA GLY A 31 4.48 0.76 -0.40
C GLY A 31 5.00 -0.37 -1.29
N LEU A 32 5.62 -1.37 -0.69
CA LEU A 32 6.05 -2.59 -1.33
C LEU A 32 5.10 -3.73 -0.98
N LEU A 33 4.22 -4.07 -1.90
CA LEU A 33 3.17 -5.07 -1.75
C LEU A 33 3.58 -6.40 -2.39
N GLY A 34 3.16 -7.51 -1.81
CA GLY A 34 3.39 -8.84 -2.38
C GLY A 34 3.11 -9.94 -1.37
N GLN A 35 2.90 -11.16 -1.85
CA GLN A 35 2.74 -12.34 -1.01
C GLN A 35 4.04 -12.68 -0.25
N ASN A 36 3.94 -13.59 0.72
CA ASN A 36 5.14 -14.11 1.40
C ASN A 36 6.05 -14.83 0.39
N GLY A 37 7.35 -14.52 0.45
CA GLY A 37 8.32 -15.04 -0.53
C GLY A 37 8.40 -14.25 -1.85
N ALA A 38 7.62 -13.20 -2.05
CA ALA A 38 7.64 -12.38 -3.27
C ALA A 38 8.94 -11.58 -3.49
N GLY A 39 9.85 -11.52 -2.51
CA GLY A 39 11.10 -10.77 -2.61
C GLY A 39 11.10 -9.44 -1.85
N LYS A 40 10.04 -9.08 -1.12
CA LYS A 40 9.94 -7.81 -0.39
C LYS A 40 11.12 -7.55 0.54
N SER A 41 11.32 -8.41 1.53
CA SER A 41 12.43 -8.27 2.49
C SER A 41 13.80 -8.29 1.82
N THR A 42 13.96 -9.06 0.73
CA THR A 42 15.20 -9.06 -0.06
C THR A 42 15.44 -7.70 -0.71
N THR A 43 14.40 -7.09 -1.29
CA THR A 43 14.47 -5.74 -1.87
C THR A 43 14.82 -4.71 -0.81
N LEU A 44 14.18 -4.78 0.35
CA LEU A 44 14.42 -3.84 1.45
C LEU A 44 15.82 -3.98 2.06
N ASN A 45 16.35 -5.20 2.17
CA ASN A 45 17.68 -5.47 2.71
C ASN A 45 18.83 -4.89 1.85
N ILE A 46 18.58 -4.59 0.58
CA ILE A 46 19.57 -3.96 -0.31
C ILE A 46 19.67 -2.45 -0.03
N LEU A 47 18.60 -1.87 0.55
CA LEU A 47 18.51 -0.45 0.87
C LEU A 47 19.13 -0.16 2.25
N THR A 48 19.62 1.05 2.44
CA THR A 48 20.18 1.51 3.73
C THR A 48 19.09 2.07 4.64
N GLY A 49 19.28 1.98 5.99
CA GLY A 49 18.29 2.49 6.97
C GLY A 49 17.19 1.49 7.31
N TYR A 50 17.48 0.23 7.20
CA TYR A 50 16.56 -0.88 7.31
C TYR A 50 16.12 -1.20 8.74
N LEU A 51 14.81 -1.35 8.94
CA LEU A 51 14.17 -1.97 10.10
C LEU A 51 13.62 -3.34 9.68
N PRO A 52 14.16 -4.46 10.17
CA PRO A 52 13.60 -5.79 9.89
C PRO A 52 12.26 -6.01 10.59
N GLU A 53 11.44 -6.95 10.09
CA GLU A 53 10.18 -7.40 10.69
C GLU A 53 10.31 -7.69 12.19
N LYS A 54 11.44 -8.32 12.59
CA LYS A 54 11.82 -8.52 13.99
C LYS A 54 13.03 -7.64 14.31
N PRO A 55 12.81 -6.48 14.96
CA PRO A 55 13.93 -5.61 15.33
C PRO A 55 14.93 -6.32 16.24
N PRO A 56 16.24 -6.27 15.95
CA PRO A 56 17.28 -6.84 16.80
C PRO A 56 17.53 -5.94 18.01
N LEU A 57 16.62 -5.99 18.98
CA LEU A 57 16.68 -5.17 20.18
C LEU A 57 17.45 -5.87 21.30
N TYR A 58 18.18 -5.11 22.12
CA TYR A 58 18.84 -5.60 23.32
C TYR A 58 17.90 -5.50 24.52
N ASP A 59 17.37 -6.63 24.95
CA ASP A 59 16.32 -6.71 25.97
C ASP A 59 16.79 -6.23 27.38
N GLU A 60 18.09 -6.31 27.65
CA GLU A 60 18.70 -5.88 28.92
C GLU A 60 19.02 -4.37 28.97
N MET A 61 18.85 -3.66 27.86
CA MET A 61 19.05 -2.21 27.81
C MET A 61 17.75 -1.46 28.04
N THR A 62 17.84 -0.27 28.63
CA THR A 62 16.71 0.68 28.61
C THR A 62 16.58 1.27 27.21
N VAL A 63 15.37 1.72 26.85
CA VAL A 63 15.11 2.34 25.54
C VAL A 63 16.12 3.46 25.25
N ARG A 64 16.33 4.36 26.20
CA ARG A 64 17.27 5.47 26.08
C ARG A 64 18.71 5.02 25.89
N ALA A 65 19.16 4.06 26.69
CA ALA A 65 20.52 3.53 26.59
C ALA A 65 20.75 2.85 25.24
N TYR A 66 19.76 2.10 24.77
CA TYR A 66 19.81 1.42 23.48
C TYR A 66 19.88 2.43 22.30
N LEU A 67 19.01 3.43 22.27
CA LEU A 67 19.05 4.45 21.20
C LEU A 67 20.35 5.23 21.19
N ARG A 68 20.91 5.55 22.38
CA ARG A 68 22.22 6.16 22.49
C ARG A 68 23.32 5.27 21.89
N PHE A 69 23.32 3.99 22.25
CA PHE A 69 24.25 2.99 21.72
C PHE A 69 24.16 2.91 20.19
N VAL A 70 22.92 2.88 19.62
CA VAL A 70 22.73 2.86 18.18
C VAL A 70 23.25 4.14 17.51
N CYS A 71 23.02 5.29 18.11
CA CYS A 71 23.57 6.56 17.61
C CYS A 71 25.11 6.57 17.61
N GLU A 72 25.74 5.98 18.64
CA GLU A 72 27.20 5.83 18.70
C GLU A 72 27.70 4.89 17.59
N LEU A 73 27.01 3.77 17.34
CA LEU A 73 27.34 2.85 16.24
C LEU A 73 27.20 3.48 14.86
N LYS A 74 26.23 4.40 14.70
CA LYS A 74 26.02 5.15 13.44
C LYS A 74 26.87 6.42 13.35
N GLU A 75 27.88 6.53 14.21
CA GLU A 75 28.86 7.64 14.20
C GLU A 75 28.25 9.03 14.32
N VAL A 76 27.11 9.14 15.00
CA VAL A 76 26.51 10.44 15.32
C VAL A 76 27.47 11.24 16.21
N GLN A 77 27.65 12.52 15.92
CA GLN A 77 28.54 13.39 16.68
C GLN A 77 28.20 13.35 18.18
N LYS A 78 29.17 13.04 19.05
CA LYS A 78 28.97 12.79 20.48
C LYS A 78 28.20 13.91 21.19
N SER A 79 28.47 15.18 20.85
CA SER A 79 27.78 16.35 21.41
C SER A 79 26.29 16.42 21.02
N ALA A 80 25.89 15.83 19.90
CA ALA A 80 24.53 15.85 19.40
C ALA A 80 23.68 14.64 19.86
N ILE A 81 24.31 13.53 20.30
CA ILE A 81 23.61 12.28 20.62
C ILE A 81 22.49 12.50 21.65
N ALA A 82 22.75 13.21 22.73
CA ALA A 82 21.76 13.38 23.80
C ALA A 82 20.49 14.06 23.29
N ALA A 83 20.64 15.19 22.58
CA ALA A 83 19.52 15.93 22.02
C ALA A 83 18.78 15.10 20.95
N HIS A 84 19.51 14.42 20.07
CA HIS A 84 18.96 13.57 19.01
C HIS A 84 18.15 12.40 19.58
N VAL A 85 18.65 11.73 20.62
CA VAL A 85 17.94 10.63 21.28
C VAL A 85 16.64 11.11 21.94
N GLU A 86 16.64 12.28 22.60
CA GLU A 86 15.42 12.84 23.20
C GLU A 86 14.38 13.19 22.13
N ASP A 87 14.82 13.72 21.01
CA ASP A 87 13.93 14.04 19.89
C ASP A 87 13.30 12.76 19.30
N ILE A 88 14.10 11.72 19.07
CA ILE A 88 13.61 10.40 18.60
C ILE A 88 12.61 9.79 19.58
N ILE A 89 12.92 9.81 20.89
CA ILE A 89 12.03 9.29 21.95
C ILE A 89 10.68 10.00 21.89
N ARG A 90 10.67 11.31 21.74
CA ARG A 90 9.45 12.11 21.62
C ARG A 90 8.69 11.80 20.36
N THR A 91 9.34 11.80 19.21
CA THR A 91 8.76 11.51 17.90
C THR A 91 8.10 10.14 17.87
N CYS A 92 8.73 9.13 18.45
CA CYS A 92 8.21 7.76 18.49
C CYS A 92 7.22 7.48 19.64
N GLY A 93 6.89 8.48 20.47
CA GLY A 93 5.97 8.33 21.61
C GLY A 93 6.51 7.37 22.68
N LEU A 94 7.82 7.41 22.95
CA LEU A 94 8.52 6.51 23.89
C LEU A 94 8.84 7.18 25.24
N SER A 95 8.40 8.41 25.49
CA SER A 95 8.78 9.22 26.67
C SER A 95 8.50 8.50 27.99
N GLU A 96 7.32 7.89 28.12
CA GLU A 96 6.90 7.21 29.37
C GLU A 96 7.70 5.93 29.66
N VAL A 97 8.26 5.31 28.62
CA VAL A 97 8.98 4.04 28.71
C VAL A 97 10.48 4.17 28.48
N ALA A 98 10.99 5.39 28.30
CA ALA A 98 12.39 5.67 27.97
C ALA A 98 13.41 5.04 28.94
N HIS A 99 13.01 4.91 30.22
CA HIS A 99 13.84 4.34 31.29
C HIS A 99 13.56 2.86 31.56
N ARG A 100 12.56 2.24 30.89
CA ARG A 100 12.25 0.83 31.06
C ARG A 100 13.17 -0.03 30.22
N LEU A 101 13.42 -1.26 30.70
CA LEU A 101 14.10 -2.28 29.93
C LEU A 101 13.25 -2.68 28.71
N ILE A 102 13.87 -2.84 27.56
CA ILE A 102 13.22 -3.20 26.29
C ILE A 102 12.51 -4.56 26.43
N GLY A 103 13.11 -5.51 27.12
CA GLY A 103 12.50 -6.82 27.38
C GLY A 103 11.18 -6.78 28.15
N HIS A 104 10.90 -5.71 28.89
CA HIS A 104 9.66 -5.54 29.65
C HIS A 104 8.60 -4.72 28.92
N LEU A 105 8.82 -4.39 27.65
CA LEU A 105 7.88 -3.63 26.84
C LEU A 105 6.86 -4.52 26.13
N SER A 106 5.65 -3.98 25.91
CA SER A 106 4.69 -4.61 25.01
C SER A 106 5.22 -4.68 23.59
N LYS A 107 4.66 -5.55 22.75
CA LYS A 107 5.05 -5.70 21.35
C LYS A 107 4.99 -4.37 20.58
N GLY A 108 3.94 -3.56 20.79
CA GLY A 108 3.78 -2.25 20.15
C GLY A 108 4.87 -1.26 20.56
N TYR A 109 5.24 -1.22 21.85
CA TYR A 109 6.38 -0.38 22.26
C TYR A 109 7.70 -0.90 21.71
N ARG A 110 7.93 -2.20 21.65
CA ARG A 110 9.13 -2.78 21.00
C ARG A 110 9.20 -2.41 19.53
N GLN A 111 8.07 -2.42 18.83
CA GLN A 111 8.01 -1.98 17.43
C GLN A 111 8.35 -0.50 17.28
N ARG A 112 7.81 0.37 18.16
CA ARG A 112 8.18 1.80 18.19
C ARG A 112 9.66 2.01 18.47
N VAL A 113 10.29 1.20 19.35
CA VAL A 113 11.75 1.24 19.59
C VAL A 113 12.51 0.85 18.31
N GLY A 114 12.02 -0.14 17.54
CA GLY A 114 12.58 -0.50 16.25
C GLY A 114 12.50 0.63 15.23
N VAL A 115 11.35 1.32 15.13
CA VAL A 115 11.22 2.52 14.29
C VAL A 115 12.17 3.62 14.77
N ALA A 116 12.26 3.85 16.08
CA ALA A 116 13.18 4.80 16.68
C ALA A 116 14.65 4.50 16.35
N GLN A 117 15.05 3.24 16.37
CA GLN A 117 16.37 2.79 15.94
C GLN A 117 16.65 3.17 14.47
N SER A 118 15.68 3.06 13.58
CA SER A 118 15.85 3.42 12.17
C SER A 118 16.13 4.91 12.00
N LEU A 119 15.61 5.77 12.87
CA LEU A 119 15.79 7.24 12.88
C LEU A 119 17.16 7.68 13.40
N CYS A 120 17.89 6.82 14.15
CA CYS A 120 19.23 7.16 14.62
C CYS A 120 20.14 7.52 13.44
N GLY A 121 20.85 8.63 13.54
CA GLY A 121 21.71 9.15 12.47
C GLY A 121 20.96 9.98 11.42
N ASN A 122 19.69 10.28 11.63
CA ASN A 122 18.85 11.13 10.78
C ASN A 122 18.92 10.76 9.28
N PRO A 123 18.62 9.49 8.89
CA PRO A 123 18.73 9.07 7.52
C PRO A 123 17.65 9.74 6.66
N LYS A 124 17.99 10.12 5.43
CA LYS A 124 17.01 10.66 4.47
C LYS A 124 15.93 9.66 4.07
N VAL A 125 16.23 8.39 4.22
CA VAL A 125 15.38 7.27 3.79
C VAL A 125 15.20 6.28 4.93
N LEU A 126 13.96 5.94 5.20
CA LEU A 126 13.55 4.90 6.13
C LEU A 126 13.03 3.69 5.37
N VAL A 127 13.49 2.52 5.75
CA VAL A 127 13.05 1.26 5.17
C VAL A 127 12.49 0.39 6.28
N LEU A 128 11.20 0.08 6.21
CA LEU A 128 10.47 -0.63 7.26
C LEU A 128 9.87 -1.92 6.70
N ASP A 129 10.30 -3.06 7.23
CA ASP A 129 9.80 -4.37 6.79
C ASP A 129 8.66 -4.81 7.71
N GLU A 130 7.44 -4.91 7.15
CA GLU A 130 6.22 -5.35 7.84
C GLU A 130 6.02 -4.68 9.23
N PRO A 131 6.03 -3.33 9.32
CA PRO A 131 6.11 -2.64 10.62
C PRO A 131 4.88 -2.81 11.52
N THR A 132 3.80 -3.37 11.01
CA THR A 132 2.52 -3.55 11.71
C THR A 132 2.20 -5.00 12.05
N VAL A 133 3.04 -5.95 11.60
CA VAL A 133 2.80 -7.39 11.77
C VAL A 133 2.65 -7.78 13.25
N GLY A 134 1.50 -8.44 13.52
CA GLY A 134 1.18 -9.02 14.83
C GLY A 134 0.95 -7.99 15.93
N LEU A 135 0.65 -6.75 15.59
CA LEU A 135 0.14 -5.73 16.49
C LEU A 135 -1.38 -5.83 16.59
N ASP A 136 -1.92 -5.38 17.71
CA ASP A 136 -3.37 -5.22 17.85
C ASP A 136 -3.89 -4.02 17.02
N PRO A 137 -5.21 -3.93 16.73
CA PRO A 137 -5.75 -2.88 15.87
C PRO A 137 -5.44 -1.44 16.33
N ARG A 138 -5.36 -1.19 17.64
CA ARG A 138 -5.03 0.15 18.16
C ARG A 138 -3.57 0.49 17.88
N GLN A 139 -2.68 -0.45 18.15
CA GLN A 139 -1.25 -0.30 17.89
C GLN A 139 -0.96 -0.12 16.39
N VAL A 140 -1.71 -0.81 15.51
CA VAL A 140 -1.61 -0.62 14.05
C VAL A 140 -1.92 0.83 13.67
N VAL A 141 -3.03 1.40 14.19
CA VAL A 141 -3.39 2.81 13.93
C VAL A 141 -2.30 3.76 14.40
N GLU A 142 -1.72 3.51 15.58
CA GLU A 142 -0.67 4.34 16.14
C GLU A 142 0.64 4.27 15.34
N ILE A 143 1.04 3.08 14.89
CA ILE A 143 2.24 2.92 14.04
C ILE A 143 2.02 3.55 12.67
N ARG A 144 0.83 3.43 12.08
CA ARG A 144 0.49 4.11 10.82
C ARG A 144 0.58 5.63 10.94
N ALA A 145 0.03 6.20 12.02
CA ALA A 145 0.14 7.63 12.29
C ALA A 145 1.60 8.07 12.39
N LEU A 146 2.43 7.30 13.09
CA LEU A 146 3.87 7.56 13.20
C LEU A 146 4.54 7.51 11.82
N ILE A 147 4.27 6.50 10.99
CA ILE A 147 4.84 6.39 9.63
C ILE A 147 4.38 7.57 8.75
N ALA A 148 3.10 7.97 8.83
CA ALA A 148 2.58 9.12 8.10
C ALA A 148 3.30 10.43 8.49
N ASP A 149 3.56 10.64 9.80
CA ASP A 149 4.30 11.80 10.28
C ASP A 149 5.77 11.79 9.84
N LEU A 150 6.42 10.61 9.86
CA LEU A 150 7.78 10.46 9.37
C LEU A 150 7.88 10.71 7.85
N GLY A 151 6.86 10.33 7.09
CA GLY A 151 6.78 10.57 5.64
C GLY A 151 6.78 12.07 5.26
N LYS A 152 6.47 12.98 6.20
CA LYS A 152 6.53 14.43 5.95
C LYS A 152 7.97 14.96 5.85
N THR A 153 8.92 14.25 6.44
CA THR A 153 10.33 14.67 6.55
C THR A 153 11.32 13.69 5.97
N HIS A 154 10.89 12.46 5.72
CA HIS A 154 11.73 11.37 5.20
C HIS A 154 11.06 10.73 3.99
N THR A 155 11.86 10.13 3.12
CA THR A 155 11.35 9.16 2.16
C THR A 155 11.18 7.82 2.88
N VAL A 156 9.98 7.26 2.86
CA VAL A 156 9.69 6.00 3.55
C VAL A 156 9.39 4.93 2.52
N ILE A 157 10.08 3.80 2.62
CA ILE A 157 9.71 2.57 1.89
C ILE A 157 9.29 1.55 2.92
N PHE A 158 8.06 1.06 2.85
CA PHE A 158 7.65 -0.01 3.75
C PHE A 158 6.98 -1.15 3.02
N SER A 159 7.21 -2.37 3.50
CA SER A 159 6.52 -3.55 3.01
C SER A 159 5.24 -3.80 3.81
N SER A 160 4.24 -4.31 3.13
CA SER A 160 3.05 -4.89 3.76
C SER A 160 2.48 -5.99 2.85
N HIS A 161 1.79 -6.94 3.46
CA HIS A 161 0.91 -7.87 2.76
C HIS A 161 -0.56 -7.44 2.82
N LEU A 162 -0.86 -6.34 3.52
CA LEU A 162 -2.21 -5.79 3.70
C LEU A 162 -2.44 -4.60 2.75
N LEU A 163 -3.31 -4.79 1.78
CA LEU A 163 -3.72 -3.77 0.81
C LEU A 163 -4.21 -2.49 1.47
N SER A 164 -4.99 -2.63 2.56
CA SER A 164 -5.56 -1.49 3.29
C SER A 164 -4.50 -0.57 3.91
N GLU A 165 -3.31 -1.08 4.24
CA GLU A 165 -2.22 -0.26 4.75
C GLU A 165 -1.59 0.58 3.65
N ILE A 166 -1.36 -0.04 2.49
CA ILE A 166 -0.82 0.63 1.31
C ILE A 166 -1.79 1.74 0.86
N GLN A 167 -3.09 1.45 0.77
CA GLN A 167 -4.10 2.44 0.36
C GLN A 167 -4.18 3.66 1.29
N GLN A 168 -3.96 3.47 2.59
CA GLN A 168 -4.10 4.55 3.58
C GLN A 168 -2.85 5.42 3.72
N LEU A 169 -1.66 4.88 3.44
CA LEU A 169 -0.40 5.54 3.75
C LEU A 169 0.41 5.95 2.53
N CYS A 170 0.33 5.19 1.45
CA CYS A 170 1.26 5.35 0.34
C CYS A 170 0.77 6.34 -0.71
N GLN A 171 1.70 7.08 -1.28
CA GLN A 171 1.51 7.82 -2.51
C GLN A 171 1.83 6.96 -3.74
N ARG A 172 2.68 5.95 -3.58
CA ARG A 172 3.11 5.05 -4.65
C ARG A 172 3.12 3.60 -4.18
N VAL A 173 2.74 2.68 -5.05
CA VAL A 173 2.75 1.24 -4.80
C VAL A 173 3.62 0.51 -5.80
N LEU A 174 4.38 -0.45 -5.29
CA LEU A 174 5.19 -1.41 -6.04
C LEU A 174 4.66 -2.81 -5.70
N ILE A 175 4.24 -3.59 -6.69
CA ILE A 175 3.77 -4.96 -6.47
C ILE A 175 4.84 -5.93 -6.94
N LEU A 176 5.37 -6.69 -5.99
CA LEU A 176 6.30 -7.78 -6.25
C LEU A 176 5.58 -9.12 -6.28
N ASN A 177 5.93 -9.95 -7.24
CA ASN A 177 5.51 -11.34 -7.31
C ASN A 177 6.68 -12.23 -7.75
N ARG A 178 7.04 -13.24 -6.96
CA ARG A 178 8.11 -14.21 -7.25
C ARG A 178 9.43 -13.56 -7.69
N GLY A 179 9.79 -12.45 -7.06
CA GLY A 179 11.04 -11.73 -7.33
C GLY A 179 10.98 -10.76 -8.52
N HIS A 180 9.85 -10.64 -9.19
CA HIS A 180 9.63 -9.67 -10.26
C HIS A 180 8.82 -8.48 -9.77
N LEU A 181 9.14 -7.28 -10.28
CA LEU A 181 8.28 -6.11 -10.15
C LEU A 181 7.21 -6.20 -11.25
N GLU A 182 5.99 -6.58 -10.85
CA GLU A 182 4.87 -6.79 -11.78
C GLU A 182 4.08 -5.52 -12.04
N TYR A 183 4.08 -4.60 -11.09
CA TYR A 183 3.30 -3.37 -11.20
C TYR A 183 3.90 -2.24 -10.37
N GLU A 184 3.86 -1.03 -10.93
CA GLU A 184 4.26 0.21 -10.27
C GLU A 184 3.25 1.29 -10.65
N ALA A 185 2.68 1.99 -9.66
CA ALA A 185 1.78 3.11 -9.91
C ALA A 185 1.81 4.15 -8.79
N ASP A 186 1.43 5.36 -9.14
CA ASP A 186 1.00 6.38 -8.20
C ASP A 186 -0.43 6.08 -7.72
N MET A 187 -0.69 6.24 -6.43
CA MET A 187 -2.01 5.94 -5.85
C MET A 187 -3.09 6.92 -6.33
N GLN A 188 -2.72 8.14 -6.71
CA GLN A 188 -3.64 9.10 -7.32
C GLN A 188 -4.00 8.66 -8.74
N GLU A 189 -3.02 8.23 -9.53
CA GLU A 189 -3.28 7.69 -10.85
C GLU A 189 -4.19 6.46 -10.80
N LEU A 190 -4.00 5.56 -9.83
CA LEU A 190 -4.89 4.41 -9.64
C LEU A 190 -6.34 4.83 -9.30
N ALA A 191 -6.52 5.97 -8.65
CA ALA A 191 -7.85 6.51 -8.36
C ALA A 191 -8.45 7.24 -9.58
N GLU A 192 -7.62 7.81 -10.46
CA GLU A 192 -8.03 8.63 -11.60
C GLU A 192 -8.00 7.89 -12.94
N THR A 193 -7.14 6.85 -13.09
CA THR A 193 -6.99 6.15 -14.37
C THR A 193 -8.08 5.11 -14.61
N GLY A 194 -9.03 5.54 -15.39
CA GLY A 194 -9.84 4.69 -16.22
C GLY A 194 -10.04 5.33 -17.58
N GLU A 195 -9.28 4.91 -18.59
CA GLU A 195 -9.78 5.02 -19.98
C GLU A 195 -11.17 4.36 -20.10
N THR A 196 -11.55 3.60 -19.08
CA THR A 196 -12.81 2.90 -18.97
C THR A 196 -13.49 3.28 -17.66
N LEU A 197 -14.55 4.07 -17.75
CA LEU A 197 -15.45 4.32 -16.64
C LEU A 197 -16.20 3.03 -16.30
N ARG A 198 -16.07 2.54 -15.07
CA ARG A 198 -16.84 1.39 -14.59
C ARG A 198 -17.97 1.84 -13.71
N LEU A 199 -19.19 1.47 -14.07
CA LEU A 199 -20.39 1.77 -13.31
C LEU A 199 -21.01 0.48 -12.81
N ARG A 200 -21.13 0.33 -11.50
CA ARG A 200 -21.94 -0.71 -10.89
C ARG A 200 -23.33 -0.16 -10.65
N ALA A 201 -24.34 -0.83 -11.21
CA ALA A 201 -25.73 -0.43 -11.09
C ALA A 201 -26.59 -1.58 -10.56
N SER A 202 -27.52 -1.25 -9.65
CA SER A 202 -28.63 -2.11 -9.26
C SER A 202 -29.93 -1.51 -9.78
N ILE A 203 -30.62 -2.24 -10.65
CA ILE A 203 -31.74 -1.72 -11.45
C ILE A 203 -32.94 -2.66 -11.28
N ALA A 204 -34.12 -2.09 -11.02
CA ALA A 204 -35.37 -2.84 -10.88
C ALA A 204 -35.92 -3.22 -12.26
N MET A 205 -35.24 -4.15 -12.92
CA MET A 205 -35.62 -4.73 -14.20
C MET A 205 -34.98 -6.12 -14.34
N ARG A 206 -35.64 -7.02 -15.07
CA ARG A 206 -35.11 -8.36 -15.31
C ARG A 206 -33.92 -8.33 -16.26
N GLU A 207 -32.91 -9.13 -15.95
CA GLU A 207 -31.62 -9.17 -16.67
C GLU A 207 -31.80 -9.36 -18.20
N LYS A 208 -32.73 -10.25 -18.62
CA LYS A 208 -33.02 -10.51 -20.04
C LYS A 208 -33.45 -9.29 -20.84
N GLN A 209 -34.09 -8.30 -20.19
CA GLN A 209 -34.53 -7.05 -20.81
C GLN A 209 -33.49 -5.95 -20.67
N LEU A 210 -32.82 -5.90 -19.51
CA LEU A 210 -31.88 -4.86 -19.16
C LEU A 210 -30.59 -4.94 -20.00
N ILE A 211 -29.97 -6.13 -20.11
CA ILE A 211 -28.66 -6.27 -20.78
C ILE A 211 -28.69 -5.82 -22.25
N PRO A 212 -29.67 -6.22 -23.08
CA PRO A 212 -29.74 -5.74 -24.46
C PRO A 212 -29.90 -4.22 -24.55
N ALA A 213 -30.73 -3.63 -23.66
CA ALA A 213 -30.93 -2.18 -23.61
C ALA A 213 -29.63 -1.44 -23.22
N LEU A 214 -28.89 -1.92 -22.22
CA LEU A 214 -27.62 -1.31 -21.82
C LEU A 214 -26.56 -1.40 -22.91
N ARG A 215 -26.52 -2.51 -23.65
CA ARG A 215 -25.58 -2.69 -24.77
C ARG A 215 -25.90 -1.78 -25.97
N SER A 216 -27.10 -1.21 -26.06
CA SER A 216 -27.45 -0.25 -27.13
C SER A 216 -26.89 1.14 -26.89
N LEU A 217 -26.38 1.44 -25.69
CA LEU A 217 -25.76 2.72 -25.38
C LEU A 217 -24.38 2.84 -26.05
N PRO A 218 -24.11 3.90 -26.80
CA PRO A 218 -22.83 4.07 -27.52
C PRO A 218 -21.62 4.12 -26.59
N CYS A 219 -21.80 4.58 -25.35
CA CYS A 219 -20.76 4.70 -24.35
C CYS A 219 -20.41 3.36 -23.70
N VAL A 220 -21.22 2.32 -23.87
CA VAL A 220 -21.04 1.02 -23.18
C VAL A 220 -20.23 0.07 -24.04
N ARG A 221 -19.03 -0.27 -23.60
CA ARG A 221 -18.17 -1.29 -24.24
C ARG A 221 -18.55 -2.70 -23.82
N ARG A 222 -18.87 -2.89 -22.55
CA ARG A 222 -19.17 -4.21 -21.98
C ARG A 222 -20.19 -4.12 -20.86
N VAL A 223 -21.07 -5.13 -20.79
CA VAL A 223 -22.02 -5.33 -19.69
C VAL A 223 -21.79 -6.72 -19.11
N LYS A 224 -21.52 -6.79 -17.81
CA LYS A 224 -21.39 -8.02 -17.04
C LYS A 224 -22.50 -8.08 -16.01
N ALA A 225 -23.30 -9.15 -16.03
CA ALA A 225 -24.27 -9.42 -14.97
C ALA A 225 -23.53 -9.87 -13.70
N LEU A 226 -24.00 -9.39 -12.57
CA LEU A 226 -23.52 -9.78 -11.25
C LEU A 226 -24.58 -10.65 -10.56
N PRO A 227 -24.19 -11.57 -9.65
CA PRO A 227 -25.15 -12.40 -8.91
C PRO A 227 -26.14 -11.53 -8.12
N THR A 228 -27.44 -11.78 -8.28
CA THR A 228 -28.50 -11.09 -7.55
C THR A 228 -29.31 -12.05 -6.71
N ARG A 229 -29.94 -11.53 -5.64
CA ARG A 229 -30.79 -12.33 -4.75
C ARG A 229 -32.25 -12.42 -5.23
N THR A 230 -32.65 -11.58 -6.18
CA THR A 230 -34.04 -11.49 -6.66
C THR A 230 -34.10 -11.39 -8.19
N ILE A 231 -35.10 -12.01 -8.80
CA ILE A 231 -35.28 -12.05 -10.27
C ILE A 231 -35.72 -10.67 -10.83
N GLU A 232 -36.33 -9.83 -10.00
CA GLU A 232 -36.88 -8.53 -10.41
C GLU A 232 -35.86 -7.38 -10.36
N VAL A 233 -34.68 -7.62 -9.82
CA VAL A 233 -33.60 -6.66 -9.71
C VAL A 233 -32.34 -7.25 -10.33
N SER A 234 -31.75 -6.53 -11.26
CA SER A 234 -30.47 -6.92 -11.85
C SER A 234 -29.35 -6.06 -11.31
N GLU A 235 -28.24 -6.68 -10.93
CA GLU A 235 -26.99 -6.00 -10.67
C GLU A 235 -26.08 -6.19 -11.87
N VAL A 236 -25.55 -5.10 -12.38
CA VAL A 236 -24.70 -5.08 -13.56
C VAL A 236 -23.46 -4.23 -13.33
N LEU A 237 -22.35 -4.66 -13.92
CA LEU A 237 -21.14 -3.86 -14.08
C LEU A 237 -21.05 -3.45 -15.55
N LEU A 238 -20.99 -2.13 -15.77
CA LEU A 238 -20.85 -1.49 -17.07
C LEU A 238 -19.42 -1.01 -17.22
N GLU A 239 -18.79 -1.34 -18.33
CA GLU A 239 -17.54 -0.74 -18.76
C GLU A 239 -17.86 0.26 -19.86
N CYS A 240 -17.67 1.54 -19.59
CA CYS A 240 -17.97 2.64 -20.50
C CYS A 240 -16.68 3.31 -20.98
N ASP A 241 -16.70 3.85 -22.20
CA ASP A 241 -15.60 4.66 -22.72
C ASP A 241 -15.64 6.05 -22.08
N ALA A 242 -14.68 6.35 -21.22
CA ALA A 242 -14.60 7.64 -20.54
C ALA A 242 -14.27 8.80 -21.48
N SER A 243 -13.60 8.52 -22.61
CA SER A 243 -13.20 9.54 -23.59
C SER A 243 -14.28 9.85 -24.61
N ALA A 244 -15.20 8.91 -24.88
CA ALA A 244 -16.18 9.01 -25.96
C ALA A 244 -17.45 9.77 -25.56
N VAL A 245 -17.75 9.89 -24.24
CA VAL A 245 -19.02 10.52 -23.79
C VAL A 245 -18.82 11.28 -22.48
N PRO A 246 -19.02 12.62 -22.46
CA PRO A 246 -18.88 13.44 -21.26
C PRO A 246 -19.83 13.08 -20.13
N ASP A 247 -20.82 12.18 -20.37
CA ASP A 247 -21.91 11.96 -19.44
C ASP A 247 -22.55 10.56 -19.58
N ALA A 248 -21.75 9.50 -19.41
CA ALA A 248 -22.26 8.11 -19.46
C ALA A 248 -23.36 7.86 -18.41
N GLN A 249 -23.28 8.48 -17.25
CA GLN A 249 -24.28 8.36 -16.19
C GLN A 249 -25.62 8.98 -16.61
N THR A 250 -25.60 10.14 -17.30
CA THR A 250 -26.83 10.78 -17.80
C THR A 250 -27.47 9.96 -18.94
N GLN A 251 -26.68 9.39 -19.83
CA GLN A 251 -27.22 8.53 -20.89
C GLN A 251 -27.86 7.28 -20.32
N LEU A 252 -27.20 6.64 -19.35
CA LEU A 252 -27.73 5.52 -18.60
C LEU A 252 -29.06 5.90 -17.93
N PHE A 253 -29.09 7.03 -17.24
CA PHE A 253 -30.31 7.53 -16.58
C PHE A 253 -31.45 7.74 -17.57
N ARG A 254 -31.18 8.43 -18.69
CA ARG A 254 -32.22 8.67 -19.72
C ARG A 254 -32.79 7.38 -20.31
N LEU A 255 -31.91 6.42 -20.60
CA LEU A 255 -32.35 5.11 -21.10
C LEU A 255 -33.28 4.41 -20.09
N LEU A 256 -32.87 4.38 -18.81
CA LEU A 256 -33.64 3.70 -17.77
C LEU A 256 -34.95 4.39 -17.44
N CYS A 257 -35.02 5.73 -17.51
CA CYS A 257 -36.29 6.48 -17.45
C CYS A 257 -37.21 6.11 -18.60
N GLY A 258 -36.70 5.99 -19.82
CA GLY A 258 -37.50 5.56 -20.98
C GLY A 258 -38.05 4.13 -20.89
N LEU A 259 -37.41 3.29 -20.07
CA LEU A 259 -37.80 1.90 -19.83
C LEU A 259 -38.63 1.70 -18.55
N ASP A 260 -38.93 2.78 -17.83
CA ASP A 260 -39.56 2.75 -16.51
C ASP A 260 -38.84 1.79 -15.52
N ALA A 261 -37.49 1.83 -15.56
CA ALA A 261 -36.62 0.95 -14.80
C ALA A 261 -35.94 1.73 -13.66
N PRO A 262 -36.47 1.67 -12.43
CA PRO A 262 -35.91 2.41 -11.30
C PRO A 262 -34.47 1.97 -10.96
N ILE A 263 -33.57 2.95 -10.83
CA ILE A 263 -32.21 2.75 -10.34
C ILE A 263 -32.28 2.69 -8.81
N ARG A 264 -31.79 1.61 -8.23
CA ARG A 264 -31.64 1.44 -6.77
C ARG A 264 -30.27 1.84 -6.27
N MET A 265 -29.25 1.62 -7.10
CA MET A 265 -27.86 1.97 -6.80
C MET A 265 -27.13 2.26 -8.11
N LEU A 266 -26.31 3.30 -8.11
CA LEU A 266 -25.37 3.61 -9.17
C LEU A 266 -24.09 4.10 -8.51
N VAL A 267 -22.99 3.37 -8.67
CA VAL A 267 -21.69 3.67 -8.08
C VAL A 267 -20.64 3.57 -9.16
N GLU A 268 -19.72 4.50 -9.17
CA GLU A 268 -18.53 4.46 -9.99
C GLU A 268 -17.51 3.55 -9.32
N GLU A 269 -17.09 2.49 -10.03
CA GLU A 269 -16.03 1.60 -9.57
C GLU A 269 -14.74 1.97 -10.30
N HIS A 270 -13.77 2.40 -9.54
CA HIS A 270 -12.38 2.54 -10.01
C HIS A 270 -11.67 1.19 -9.90
N ASP A 271 -10.63 0.97 -10.69
CA ASP A 271 -9.76 -0.20 -10.50
C ASP A 271 -9.18 -0.14 -9.08
N SER A 272 -9.68 -1.01 -8.22
CA SER A 272 -9.19 -1.07 -6.84
C SER A 272 -7.77 -1.67 -6.85
N LEU A 273 -6.93 -1.21 -5.94
CA LEU A 273 -5.60 -1.82 -5.74
C LEU A 273 -5.70 -3.34 -5.55
N GLU A 274 -6.82 -3.84 -5.01
CA GLU A 274 -7.11 -5.27 -4.85
C GLU A 274 -7.24 -5.96 -6.20
N THR A 275 -7.97 -5.37 -7.15
CA THR A 275 -8.12 -5.91 -8.50
C THR A 275 -6.79 -5.96 -9.24
N VAL A 276 -5.99 -4.90 -9.11
CA VAL A 276 -4.64 -4.82 -9.69
C VAL A 276 -3.73 -5.87 -9.05
N PHE A 277 -3.75 -5.99 -7.73
CA PHE A 277 -2.95 -6.97 -6.99
C PHE A 277 -3.31 -8.41 -7.38
N LEU A 278 -4.59 -8.74 -7.47
CA LEU A 278 -5.02 -10.07 -7.91
C LEU A 278 -4.54 -10.38 -9.33
N ARG A 279 -4.65 -9.43 -10.26
CA ARG A 279 -4.14 -9.61 -11.63
C ARG A 279 -2.63 -9.79 -11.68
N ALA A 280 -1.89 -9.01 -10.90
CA ALA A 280 -0.43 -9.09 -10.83
C ALA A 280 0.08 -10.37 -10.15
N THR A 281 -0.76 -11.03 -9.33
CA THR A 281 -0.39 -12.24 -8.60
C THR A 281 -0.99 -13.53 -9.19
N ASP A 282 -1.98 -13.46 -10.10
CA ASP A 282 -2.56 -14.61 -10.79
C ASP A 282 -1.62 -15.18 -11.86
N GLU A 283 -1.50 -16.51 -11.90
CA GLU A 283 -0.53 -17.26 -12.73
C GLU A 283 -0.74 -17.16 -14.26
N GLY A 284 -1.71 -16.38 -14.74
CA GLY A 284 -2.13 -16.42 -16.14
C GLY A 284 -2.20 -15.11 -16.91
N THR A 285 -2.06 -13.97 -16.28
CA THR A 285 -2.33 -12.70 -16.98
C THR A 285 -1.07 -11.80 -16.96
N LYS A 286 -0.33 -11.77 -18.06
CA LYS A 286 0.63 -10.68 -18.33
C LYS A 286 -0.19 -9.40 -18.44
N VAL A 287 0.01 -8.46 -17.53
CA VAL A 287 -0.52 -7.10 -17.65
C VAL A 287 0.16 -6.46 -18.87
N PRO A 288 -0.58 -5.88 -19.83
CA PRO A 288 0.01 -5.14 -20.93
C PRO A 288 0.77 -3.93 -20.35
N SER A 289 2.01 -3.81 -20.77
CA SER A 289 2.90 -2.66 -20.50
C SER A 289 2.40 -1.38 -21.16
#